data_1f70089a3fcf5a099b43aa31b9fb4a1d
#
_entry.id   1f70089a3fcf5a099b43aa31b9fb4a1d
#
_cell.length_a   1.000
_cell.length_b   1.000
_cell.length_c   1.000
_cell.angle_alpha   90.00
_cell.angle_beta   90.00
_cell.angle_gamma   90.00
#
_symmetry.space_group_name_H-M   'P 1'
#
loop_
_entity.id
_entity.type
_entity.pdbx_description
1 polymer ?
#
loop_
_entity_poly.entity_id
_entity_poly.type
_entity_poly.pdbx_seq_one_letter_code
_entity_poly.pdbx_strand_id
1 'polypeptide(L)'
;MPAVPSSIIDPIWEQFCDLLPTRKVDHPLGCHRPRVPDRVVFDKLVQVLVFGCAYCKIADELCSATTLRRRRDEWIDEGIMETLRRIVLDAYDRMIGLDPSDVAIDGCITKAPCGGQKAGNSPVDRGKQGIKRSTVVDANGIPLGAIAAPANRHDSLLLGGTLDTMEVLGELPERMSAHLDRGYDSKATREKLEIRGLLAEISEKGKPTPLTATKRWVVERTNSWNNAQKKLVWCTERSGRVIDFWLAFSGVIITVGRLIRQAWGRYRWETRPRRRP
;
A
#
# COMPACT_ATOMS: atom_id res chain seq x y z
N MET A 1 -9.14 18.22 12.83
CA MET A 1 -9.61 16.84 12.52
C MET A 1 -8.39 15.96 12.29
N PRO A 2 -8.35 14.72 12.79
CA PRO A 2 -7.27 13.78 12.47
C PRO A 2 -7.28 13.46 10.98
N ALA A 3 -6.10 13.21 10.40
CA ALA A 3 -5.94 12.89 8.97
C ALA A 3 -6.60 11.55 8.58
N VAL A 4 -6.68 10.62 9.53
CA VAL A 4 -7.37 9.32 9.43
C VAL A 4 -8.17 9.15 10.71
N PRO A 5 -9.40 8.59 10.68
CA PRO A 5 -10.19 8.32 11.88
C PRO A 5 -9.40 7.50 12.92
N SER A 6 -9.56 7.84 14.21
CA SER A 6 -8.92 7.12 15.32
C SER A 6 -9.27 5.64 15.32
N SER A 7 -10.50 5.28 14.96
CA SER A 7 -10.92 3.88 14.82
C SER A 7 -10.07 3.06 13.84
N ILE A 8 -9.37 3.71 12.89
CA ILE A 8 -8.45 3.06 11.95
C ILE A 8 -7.01 3.18 12.45
N ILE A 9 -6.62 4.39 12.88
CA ILE A 9 -5.21 4.68 13.16
C ILE A 9 -4.74 4.11 14.50
N ASP A 10 -5.62 4.02 15.51
CA ASP A 10 -5.24 3.50 16.81
C ASP A 10 -4.93 1.99 16.79
N PRO A 11 -5.73 1.10 16.16
CA PRO A 11 -5.35 -0.30 15.97
C PRO A 11 -4.05 -0.47 15.17
N ILE A 12 -3.81 0.37 14.15
CA ILE A 12 -2.55 0.34 13.40
C ILE A 12 -1.38 0.73 14.31
N TRP A 13 -1.55 1.76 15.12
CA TRP A 13 -0.52 2.20 16.05
C TRP A 13 -0.18 1.15 17.11
N GLU A 14 -1.16 0.48 17.69
CA GLU A 14 -0.97 -0.58 18.67
C GLU A 14 -0.05 -1.67 18.09
N GLN A 15 -0.38 -2.21 16.91
CA GLN A 15 0.46 -3.21 16.26
C GLN A 15 1.84 -2.64 15.85
N PHE A 16 1.90 -1.40 15.40
CA PHE A 16 3.15 -0.74 15.05
C PHE A 16 4.06 -0.56 16.26
N CYS A 17 3.50 -0.18 17.40
CA CYS A 17 4.23 0.06 18.64
C CYS A 17 4.93 -1.22 19.14
N ASP A 18 4.25 -2.36 19.02
CA ASP A 18 4.80 -3.67 19.42
C ASP A 18 5.99 -4.12 18.55
N LEU A 19 6.11 -3.57 17.33
CA LEU A 19 7.23 -3.84 16.43
C LEU A 19 8.44 -2.93 16.67
N LEU A 20 8.30 -1.89 17.49
CA LEU A 20 9.39 -0.97 17.75
C LEU A 20 10.43 -1.63 18.66
N PRO A 21 11.72 -1.53 18.31
CA PRO A 21 12.78 -2.09 19.16
C PRO A 21 12.89 -1.33 20.48
N THR A 22 13.12 -2.08 21.57
CA THR A 22 13.43 -1.49 22.85
C THR A 22 14.78 -0.77 22.78
N ARG A 23 14.76 0.55 22.87
CA ARG A 23 15.98 1.36 22.82
C ARG A 23 16.43 1.74 24.24
N LYS A 24 17.63 1.28 24.60
CA LYS A 24 18.31 1.77 25.80
C LYS A 24 18.89 3.16 25.54
N VAL A 25 18.77 4.03 26.52
CA VAL A 25 19.35 5.37 26.49
C VAL A 25 20.64 5.30 27.28
N ASP A 26 21.76 5.05 26.61
CA ASP A 26 23.09 4.87 27.24
C ASP A 26 23.96 6.12 27.09
N HIS A 27 23.40 7.31 27.41
CA HIS A 27 24.24 8.50 27.42
C HIS A 27 25.04 8.58 28.74
N PRO A 28 26.40 8.62 28.71
CA PRO A 28 27.24 8.54 29.89
C PRO A 28 26.92 9.60 30.95
N LEU A 29 26.48 10.77 30.56
CA LEU A 29 26.14 11.89 31.43
C LEU A 29 24.66 12.03 31.78
N GLY A 30 23.78 11.20 31.19
CA GLY A 30 22.33 11.27 31.42
C GLY A 30 21.64 12.60 31.04
N CYS A 31 22.37 13.52 30.40
CA CYS A 31 21.97 14.92 30.19
C CYS A 31 21.50 15.22 28.75
N HIS A 32 21.03 14.23 28.02
CA HIS A 32 20.54 14.45 26.65
C HIS A 32 19.04 14.78 26.62
N ARG A 33 18.65 15.51 25.57
CA ARG A 33 17.24 15.82 25.33
C ARG A 33 16.45 14.51 25.08
N PRO A 34 15.32 14.30 25.77
CA PRO A 34 14.49 13.12 25.55
C PRO A 34 14.13 12.92 24.08
N ARG A 35 14.05 11.67 23.66
CA ARG A 35 13.61 11.30 22.30
C ARG A 35 12.14 11.69 22.12
N VAL A 36 11.80 12.32 21.00
CA VAL A 36 10.41 12.59 20.65
C VAL A 36 9.61 11.27 20.66
N PRO A 37 8.45 11.19 21.34
CA PRO A 37 7.64 9.99 21.38
C PRO A 37 7.32 9.46 19.98
N ASP A 38 7.39 8.14 19.80
CA ASP A 38 7.18 7.50 18.50
C ASP A 38 5.76 7.74 17.97
N ARG A 39 4.74 7.81 18.85
CA ARG A 39 3.37 8.15 18.46
C ARG A 39 3.27 9.53 17.80
N VAL A 40 3.96 10.52 18.31
CA VAL A 40 3.96 11.88 17.73
C VAL A 40 4.54 11.85 16.31
N VAL A 41 5.62 11.11 16.11
CA VAL A 41 6.25 10.94 14.79
C VAL A 41 5.33 10.18 13.85
N PHE A 42 4.74 9.09 14.32
CA PHE A 42 3.79 8.26 13.55
C PHE A 42 2.60 9.08 13.05
N ASP A 43 1.92 9.80 13.95
CA ASP A 43 0.77 10.64 13.59
C ASP A 43 1.13 11.73 12.56
N LYS A 44 2.33 12.32 12.68
CA LYS A 44 2.83 13.30 11.69
C LYS A 44 3.15 12.65 10.35
N LEU A 45 3.68 11.42 10.32
CA LEU A 45 3.90 10.69 9.07
C LEU A 45 2.59 10.28 8.41
N VAL A 46 1.55 9.93 9.17
CA VAL A 46 0.19 9.76 8.65
C VAL A 46 -0.30 11.05 7.96
N GLN A 47 -0.08 12.21 8.57
CA GLN A 47 -0.43 13.50 7.97
C GLN A 47 0.35 13.76 6.67
N VAL A 48 1.65 13.47 6.64
CA VAL A 48 2.47 13.58 5.42
C VAL A 48 1.91 12.70 4.31
N LEU A 49 1.53 11.46 4.62
CA LEU A 49 0.96 10.52 3.65
C LEU A 49 -0.39 11.04 3.10
N VAL A 50 -1.31 11.39 3.99
CA VAL A 50 -2.67 11.76 3.61
C VAL A 50 -2.74 13.10 2.89
N PHE A 51 -2.02 14.12 3.40
CA PHE A 51 -2.05 15.47 2.82
C PHE A 51 -1.04 15.68 1.69
N GLY A 52 -0.05 14.79 1.56
CA GLY A 52 0.98 14.90 0.52
C GLY A 52 1.92 16.09 0.69
N CYS A 53 1.92 16.73 1.86
CA CYS A 53 2.70 17.94 2.11
C CYS A 53 4.17 17.64 2.46
N ALA A 54 5.01 18.66 2.39
CA ALA A 54 6.40 18.56 2.80
C ALA A 54 6.53 18.39 4.32
N TYR A 55 7.55 17.67 4.80
CA TYR A 55 7.78 17.44 6.23
C TYR A 55 7.88 18.72 7.05
N CYS A 56 8.46 19.79 6.46
CA CYS A 56 8.57 21.10 7.13
C CYS A 56 7.21 21.78 7.36
N LYS A 57 6.15 21.38 6.65
CA LYS A 57 4.79 21.89 6.86
C LYS A 57 4.03 21.17 7.97
N ILE A 58 4.49 19.97 8.35
CA ILE A 58 3.94 19.18 9.45
C ILE A 58 4.80 19.29 10.72
N ALA A 59 6.06 19.72 10.56
CA ALA A 59 6.96 19.98 11.68
C ALA A 59 6.42 21.09 12.56
N ASP A 60 6.65 20.96 13.87
CA ASP A 60 6.33 21.94 14.90
C ASP A 60 7.40 21.94 16.01
N GLU A 61 7.11 22.59 17.12
CA GLU A 61 8.02 22.69 18.29
C GLU A 61 8.32 21.31 18.91
N LEU A 62 7.38 20.37 18.81
CA LEU A 62 7.51 19.03 19.37
C LEU A 62 8.39 18.12 18.49
N CYS A 63 8.29 18.27 17.17
CA CYS A 63 8.95 17.35 16.25
C CYS A 63 9.39 18.07 14.96
N SER A 64 10.71 18.19 14.77
CA SER A 64 11.29 18.81 13.59
C SER A 64 11.18 17.92 12.34
N ALA A 65 11.23 18.53 11.15
CA ALA A 65 11.24 17.82 9.88
C ALA A 65 12.43 16.83 9.74
N THR A 66 13.57 17.16 10.34
CA THR A 66 14.75 16.28 10.39
C THR A 66 14.48 15.06 11.26
N THR A 67 13.83 15.23 12.40
CA THR A 67 13.42 14.12 13.29
C THR A 67 12.44 13.20 12.56
N LEU A 68 11.45 13.74 11.85
CA LEU A 68 10.49 12.95 11.07
C LEU A 68 11.19 12.06 10.02
N ARG A 69 12.12 12.64 9.23
CA ARG A 69 12.87 11.87 8.21
C ARG A 69 13.74 10.80 8.85
N ARG A 70 14.50 11.15 9.89
CA ARG A 70 15.38 10.20 10.57
C ARG A 70 14.61 9.02 11.15
N ARG A 71 13.47 9.28 11.82
CA ARG A 71 12.64 8.22 12.39
C ARG A 71 12.01 7.33 11.33
N ARG A 72 11.50 7.93 10.26
CA ARG A 72 11.01 7.17 9.10
C ARG A 72 12.12 6.26 8.55
N ASP A 73 13.34 6.78 8.40
CA ASP A 73 14.46 6.03 7.84
C ASP A 73 14.89 4.90 8.80
N GLU A 74 14.89 5.14 10.13
CA GLU A 74 15.10 4.11 11.14
C GLU A 74 14.06 2.98 11.00
N TRP A 75 12.78 3.29 10.83
CA TRP A 75 11.70 2.31 10.67
C TRP A 75 11.75 1.57 9.34
N ILE A 76 12.29 2.19 8.30
CA ILE A 76 12.58 1.54 7.03
C ILE A 76 13.71 0.51 7.19
N ASP A 77 14.80 0.90 7.86
CA ASP A 77 15.96 0.03 8.06
C ASP A 77 15.63 -1.19 8.94
N GLU A 78 14.69 -1.04 9.85
CA GLU A 78 14.17 -2.11 10.71
C GLU A 78 13.05 -2.95 10.04
N GLY A 79 12.61 -2.61 8.83
CA GLY A 79 11.58 -3.37 8.08
C GLY A 79 10.19 -3.36 8.72
N ILE A 80 9.92 -2.40 9.62
CA ILE A 80 8.69 -2.39 10.44
C ILE A 80 7.44 -2.36 9.57
N MET A 81 7.44 -1.54 8.52
CA MET A 81 6.24 -1.36 7.69
C MET A 81 5.86 -2.63 6.92
N GLU A 82 6.85 -3.40 6.46
CA GLU A 82 6.61 -4.66 5.76
C GLU A 82 6.08 -5.73 6.73
N THR A 83 6.64 -5.79 7.94
CA THR A 83 6.15 -6.68 9.00
C THR A 83 4.72 -6.31 9.40
N LEU A 84 4.42 -5.02 9.55
CA LEU A 84 3.08 -4.54 9.85
C LEU A 84 2.08 -4.89 8.73
N ARG A 85 2.48 -4.77 7.45
CA ARG A 85 1.66 -5.16 6.31
C ARG A 85 1.26 -6.62 6.40
N ARG A 86 2.21 -7.51 6.70
CA ARG A 86 1.95 -8.94 6.88
C ARG A 86 0.95 -9.20 8.01
N ILE A 87 1.15 -8.58 9.18
CA ILE A 87 0.26 -8.72 10.34
C ILE A 87 -1.17 -8.28 9.98
N VAL A 88 -1.31 -7.17 9.29
CA VAL A 88 -2.63 -6.62 8.91
C VAL A 88 -3.33 -7.49 7.87
N LEU A 89 -2.60 -8.05 6.89
CA LEU A 89 -3.17 -9.00 5.92
C LEU A 89 -3.61 -10.29 6.59
N ASP A 90 -2.81 -10.84 7.49
CA ASP A 90 -3.15 -12.02 8.27
C ASP A 90 -4.38 -11.78 9.19
N ALA A 91 -4.46 -10.63 9.85
CA ALA A 91 -5.63 -10.24 10.62
C ALA A 91 -6.90 -10.11 9.74
N TYR A 92 -6.75 -9.53 8.54
CA TYR A 92 -7.86 -9.42 7.59
C TYR A 92 -8.33 -10.81 7.15
N ASP A 93 -7.40 -11.70 6.83
CA ASP A 93 -7.72 -13.06 6.40
C ASP A 93 -8.47 -13.83 7.48
N ARG A 94 -7.98 -13.82 8.71
CA ARG A 94 -8.63 -14.50 9.85
C ARG A 94 -10.04 -13.98 10.17
N MET A 95 -10.26 -12.68 10.05
CA MET A 95 -11.54 -12.06 10.47
C MET A 95 -12.59 -12.01 9.36
N ILE A 96 -12.17 -11.79 8.14
CA ILE A 96 -13.04 -11.57 6.98
C ILE A 96 -12.86 -12.67 5.94
N GLY A 97 -11.62 -13.05 5.66
CA GLY A 97 -11.18 -13.92 4.59
C GLY A 97 -10.65 -13.12 3.41
N LEU A 98 -9.38 -13.32 3.05
CA LEU A 98 -8.83 -12.92 1.76
C LEU A 98 -9.36 -13.87 0.68
N ASP A 99 -9.55 -13.35 -0.51
CA ASP A 99 -9.91 -14.16 -1.68
C ASP A 99 -8.86 -14.01 -2.79
N PRO A 100 -7.71 -14.69 -2.65
CA PRO A 100 -6.66 -14.66 -3.66
C PRO A 100 -6.94 -15.58 -4.85
N SER A 101 -8.07 -16.29 -4.92
CA SER A 101 -8.46 -17.11 -6.08
C SER A 101 -8.57 -16.30 -7.37
N ASP A 102 -8.94 -15.03 -7.24
CA ASP A 102 -8.97 -14.03 -8.30
C ASP A 102 -8.13 -12.82 -7.90
N VAL A 103 -7.02 -12.61 -8.56
CA VAL A 103 -6.22 -11.40 -8.36
C VAL A 103 -6.32 -10.46 -9.55
N ALA A 104 -6.34 -9.16 -9.29
CA ALA A 104 -6.31 -8.15 -10.34
C ALA A 104 -5.03 -7.30 -10.20
N ILE A 105 -4.35 -7.06 -11.33
CA ILE A 105 -3.10 -6.30 -11.36
C ILE A 105 -3.24 -5.13 -12.34
N ASP A 106 -2.82 -3.96 -11.90
CA ASP A 106 -2.81 -2.76 -12.74
C ASP A 106 -1.72 -1.77 -12.34
N GLY A 107 -1.32 -0.93 -13.30
CA GLY A 107 -0.35 0.14 -13.14
C GLY A 107 -1.00 1.52 -13.04
N CYS A 108 -0.67 2.28 -12.00
CA CYS A 108 -1.11 3.67 -11.85
C CYS A 108 0.09 4.61 -11.78
N ILE A 109 0.04 5.74 -12.52
CA ILE A 109 1.14 6.70 -12.55
C ILE A 109 0.91 7.81 -11.53
N THR A 110 1.91 8.01 -10.67
CA THR A 110 2.04 9.09 -9.69
C THR A 110 2.97 10.17 -10.25
N LYS A 111 2.62 11.45 -10.11
CA LYS A 111 3.51 12.56 -10.47
C LYS A 111 4.69 12.63 -9.51
N ALA A 112 5.92 12.78 -10.04
CA ALA A 112 7.16 12.83 -9.28
C ALA A 112 8.00 14.04 -9.67
N PRO A 113 7.59 15.28 -9.37
CA PRO A 113 8.23 16.49 -9.87
C PRO A 113 9.69 16.66 -9.44
N CYS A 114 10.08 16.01 -8.35
CA CYS A 114 11.46 16.05 -7.84
C CYS A 114 12.37 14.95 -8.45
N GLY A 115 11.84 14.11 -9.35
CA GLY A 115 12.57 12.96 -9.86
C GLY A 115 12.92 11.95 -8.78
N GLY A 116 14.00 11.22 -8.95
CA GLY A 116 14.52 10.26 -7.97
C GLY A 116 14.72 8.86 -8.54
N GLN A 117 15.11 7.91 -7.68
CA GLN A 117 15.53 6.55 -8.05
C GLN A 117 14.47 5.74 -8.81
N LYS A 118 13.19 5.99 -8.53
CA LYS A 118 12.05 5.29 -9.17
C LYS A 118 11.24 6.19 -10.08
N ALA A 119 11.76 7.37 -10.45
CA ALA A 119 11.12 8.29 -11.36
C ALA A 119 11.60 8.08 -12.82
N GLY A 120 10.72 8.36 -13.77
CA GLY A 120 11.00 8.33 -15.20
C GLY A 120 9.97 9.12 -15.99
N ASN A 121 10.24 9.36 -17.26
CA ASN A 121 9.37 10.15 -18.12
C ASN A 121 7.99 9.50 -18.30
N SER A 122 6.94 10.20 -17.92
CA SER A 122 5.57 9.71 -18.05
C SER A 122 5.12 9.71 -19.51
N PRO A 123 4.63 8.58 -20.05
CA PRO A 123 4.10 8.53 -21.42
C PRO A 123 2.76 9.28 -21.57
N VAL A 124 2.07 9.54 -20.47
CA VAL A 124 0.73 10.15 -20.46
C VAL A 124 0.71 11.61 -19.96
N ASP A 125 1.81 12.15 -19.42
CA ASP A 125 1.89 13.51 -18.89
C ASP A 125 3.04 14.30 -19.56
N ARG A 126 3.08 14.33 -20.89
CA ARG A 126 4.02 15.12 -21.71
C ARG A 126 5.49 14.93 -21.31
N GLY A 127 5.89 13.71 -20.97
CA GLY A 127 7.28 13.41 -20.57
C GLY A 127 7.68 13.91 -19.18
N LYS A 128 6.76 14.45 -18.37
CA LYS A 128 7.07 14.85 -17.00
C LYS A 128 7.45 13.65 -16.15
N GLN A 129 8.25 13.89 -15.11
CA GLN A 129 8.69 12.85 -14.20
C GLN A 129 7.50 12.22 -13.44
N GLY A 130 7.44 10.90 -13.45
CA GLY A 130 6.43 10.11 -12.78
C GLY A 130 6.97 8.78 -12.25
N ILE A 131 6.24 8.21 -11.30
CA ILE A 131 6.48 6.89 -10.73
C ILE A 131 5.28 6.03 -11.08
N LYS A 132 5.51 4.85 -11.65
CA LYS A 132 4.48 3.83 -11.85
C LYS A 132 4.37 2.98 -10.60
N ARG A 133 3.16 2.83 -10.07
CA ARG A 133 2.80 1.87 -9.03
C ARG A 133 2.12 0.70 -9.70
N SER A 134 2.70 -0.48 -9.64
CA SER A 134 2.06 -1.73 -10.04
C SER A 134 1.52 -2.40 -8.79
N THR A 135 0.21 -2.59 -8.73
CA THR A 135 -0.50 -3.07 -7.53
C THR A 135 -1.22 -4.37 -7.86
N VAL A 136 -1.12 -5.35 -6.98
CA VAL A 136 -1.92 -6.58 -6.99
C VAL A 136 -2.91 -6.54 -5.84
N VAL A 137 -4.15 -6.91 -6.13
CA VAL A 137 -5.26 -6.96 -5.18
C VAL A 137 -5.98 -8.31 -5.24
N ASP A 138 -6.63 -8.71 -4.15
CA ASP A 138 -7.54 -9.86 -4.12
C ASP A 138 -8.87 -9.57 -4.82
N ALA A 139 -9.78 -10.54 -4.89
CA ALA A 139 -11.10 -10.41 -5.48
C ALA A 139 -11.97 -9.30 -4.84
N ASN A 140 -11.66 -8.90 -3.61
CA ASN A 140 -12.34 -7.84 -2.86
C ASN A 140 -11.66 -6.47 -2.95
N GLY A 141 -10.52 -6.37 -3.64
CA GLY A 141 -9.73 -5.16 -3.79
C GLY A 141 -8.85 -4.84 -2.59
N ILE A 142 -8.54 -5.84 -1.78
CA ILE A 142 -7.56 -5.67 -0.70
C ILE A 142 -6.16 -5.67 -1.32
N PRO A 143 -5.32 -4.64 -1.07
CA PRO A 143 -3.99 -4.59 -1.64
C PRO A 143 -3.09 -5.66 -1.03
N LEU A 144 -2.81 -6.71 -1.81
CA LEU A 144 -1.90 -7.79 -1.42
C LEU A 144 -0.45 -7.37 -1.52
N GLY A 145 -0.12 -6.50 -2.48
CA GLY A 145 1.20 -5.95 -2.65
C GLY A 145 1.28 -4.88 -3.72
N ALA A 146 2.39 -4.17 -3.75
CA ALA A 146 2.67 -3.17 -4.77
C ALA A 146 4.17 -2.93 -4.91
N ILE A 147 4.61 -2.60 -6.12
CA ILE A 147 5.97 -2.14 -6.40
C ILE A 147 5.94 -0.77 -7.10
N ALA A 148 7.01 -0.02 -6.93
CA ALA A 148 7.22 1.25 -7.62
C ALA A 148 8.35 1.15 -8.64
N ALA A 149 8.14 1.73 -9.82
CA ALA A 149 9.11 1.77 -10.91
C ALA A 149 9.01 3.10 -11.69
N PRO A 150 9.99 3.42 -12.56
CA PRO A 150 9.89 4.58 -13.45
C PRO A 150 8.64 4.53 -14.34
N ALA A 151 7.97 5.68 -14.52
CA ALA A 151 6.71 5.77 -15.26
C ALA A 151 6.78 5.26 -16.72
N ASN A 152 7.95 5.30 -17.34
CA ASN A 152 8.21 4.79 -18.68
C ASN A 152 8.39 3.26 -18.76
N ARG A 153 8.43 2.55 -17.62
CA ARG A 153 8.47 1.08 -17.64
C ARG A 153 7.13 0.54 -18.07
N HIS A 154 7.14 -0.44 -18.99
CA HIS A 154 5.93 -1.12 -19.42
C HIS A 154 5.38 -2.01 -18.29
N ASP A 155 4.06 -2.08 -18.14
CA ASP A 155 3.40 -2.78 -17.03
C ASP A 155 3.74 -4.29 -17.01
N SER A 156 3.84 -4.92 -18.18
CA SER A 156 4.23 -6.35 -18.30
C SER A 156 5.62 -6.67 -17.73
N LEU A 157 6.53 -5.69 -17.68
CA LEU A 157 7.85 -5.89 -17.08
C LEU A 157 7.79 -5.87 -15.54
N LEU A 158 6.77 -5.24 -14.99
CA LEU A 158 6.56 -5.14 -13.55
C LEU A 158 5.76 -6.31 -12.99
N LEU A 159 5.07 -7.06 -13.85
CA LEU A 159 4.15 -8.13 -13.44
C LEU A 159 4.81 -9.15 -12.52
N GLY A 160 6.00 -9.66 -12.87
CA GLY A 160 6.71 -10.65 -12.05
C GLY A 160 6.96 -10.12 -10.63
N GLY A 161 7.66 -8.98 -10.52
CA GLY A 161 7.96 -8.38 -9.21
C GLY A 161 6.71 -7.96 -8.43
N THR A 162 5.59 -7.64 -9.11
CA THR A 162 4.33 -7.35 -8.43
C THR A 162 3.72 -8.61 -7.83
N LEU A 163 3.73 -9.73 -8.56
CA LEU A 163 3.25 -11.02 -8.07
C LEU A 163 4.14 -11.55 -6.93
N ASP A 164 5.46 -11.36 -7.01
CA ASP A 164 6.40 -11.79 -5.97
C ASP A 164 6.09 -11.10 -4.61
N THR A 165 5.45 -9.93 -4.59
CA THR A 165 5.00 -9.30 -3.34
C THR A 165 3.92 -10.07 -2.60
N MET A 166 3.28 -11.07 -3.25
CA MET A 166 2.27 -11.93 -2.64
C MET A 166 2.88 -13.05 -1.78
N GLU A 167 4.18 -13.32 -1.89
CA GLU A 167 4.90 -14.33 -1.07
C GLU A 167 4.71 -14.10 0.44
N VAL A 168 4.41 -12.88 0.83
CA VAL A 168 4.08 -12.52 2.23
C VAL A 168 2.84 -13.25 2.77
N LEU A 169 1.96 -13.73 1.90
CA LEU A 169 0.73 -14.44 2.27
C LEU A 169 0.98 -15.92 2.63
N GLY A 170 2.19 -16.46 2.34
CA GLY A 170 2.49 -17.87 2.52
C GLY A 170 1.86 -18.74 1.43
N GLU A 171 1.17 -19.81 1.82
CA GLU A 171 0.54 -20.72 0.87
C GLU A 171 -0.60 -20.04 0.12
N LEU A 172 -0.52 -20.09 -1.21
CA LEU A 172 -1.54 -19.57 -2.11
C LEU A 172 -2.41 -20.72 -2.65
N PRO A 173 -3.66 -20.45 -3.09
CA PRO A 173 -4.52 -21.46 -3.71
C PRO A 173 -3.85 -22.10 -4.95
N GLU A 174 -4.05 -23.40 -5.13
CA GLU A 174 -3.54 -24.13 -6.30
C GLU A 174 -4.04 -23.58 -7.63
N ARG A 175 -5.24 -23.00 -7.62
CA ARG A 175 -5.86 -22.39 -8.81
C ARG A 175 -6.17 -20.94 -8.54
N MET A 176 -5.51 -20.08 -9.25
CA MET A 176 -5.71 -18.64 -9.18
C MET A 176 -5.87 -18.05 -10.58
N SER A 177 -6.74 -17.06 -10.72
CA SER A 177 -6.92 -16.30 -11.95
C SER A 177 -6.31 -14.91 -11.81
N ALA A 178 -5.54 -14.46 -12.79
CA ALA A 178 -4.94 -13.14 -12.84
C ALA A 178 -5.66 -12.28 -13.89
N HIS A 179 -6.42 -11.27 -13.43
CA HIS A 179 -7.16 -10.33 -14.28
C HIS A 179 -6.27 -9.15 -14.65
N LEU A 180 -5.97 -9.02 -15.94
CA LEU A 180 -5.03 -8.05 -16.47
C LEU A 180 -5.65 -7.22 -17.60
N ASP A 181 -5.10 -6.01 -17.79
CA ASP A 181 -5.47 -5.15 -18.90
C ASP A 181 -4.90 -5.68 -20.23
N ARG A 182 -5.53 -5.23 -21.31
CA ARG A 182 -5.10 -5.45 -22.70
C ARG A 182 -3.62 -5.09 -22.94
N GLY A 183 -3.06 -4.14 -22.20
CA GLY A 183 -1.65 -3.79 -22.24
C GLY A 183 -0.71 -4.93 -21.87
N TYR A 184 -1.20 -5.92 -21.11
CA TYR A 184 -0.45 -7.11 -20.74
C TYR A 184 -0.54 -8.25 -21.76
N ASP A 185 -1.39 -8.15 -22.78
CA ASP A 185 -1.62 -9.25 -23.73
C ASP A 185 -0.39 -9.50 -24.61
N SER A 186 0.42 -10.44 -24.19
CA SER A 186 1.59 -10.96 -24.89
C SER A 186 1.86 -12.41 -24.51
N LYS A 187 2.52 -13.14 -25.41
CA LYS A 187 2.95 -14.52 -25.17
C LYS A 187 3.81 -14.61 -23.89
N ALA A 188 4.79 -13.72 -23.76
CA ALA A 188 5.68 -13.67 -22.60
C ALA A 188 4.94 -13.41 -21.26
N THR A 189 3.84 -12.65 -21.27
CA THR A 189 3.02 -12.46 -20.08
C THR A 189 2.28 -13.75 -19.72
N ARG A 190 1.68 -14.42 -20.70
CA ARG A 190 0.96 -15.68 -20.48
C ARG A 190 1.88 -16.77 -19.96
N GLU A 191 3.08 -16.93 -20.53
CA GLU A 191 4.11 -17.85 -20.04
C GLU A 191 4.54 -17.53 -18.58
N LYS A 192 4.71 -16.25 -18.22
CA LYS A 192 5.02 -15.85 -16.83
C LYS A 192 3.94 -16.21 -15.83
N LEU A 193 2.67 -16.12 -16.23
CA LEU A 193 1.54 -16.49 -15.38
C LEU A 193 1.45 -18.02 -15.26
N GLU A 194 1.59 -18.74 -16.36
CA GLU A 194 1.55 -20.20 -16.41
C GLU A 194 2.64 -20.83 -15.52
N ILE A 195 3.88 -20.33 -15.58
CA ILE A 195 4.99 -20.77 -14.71
C ILE A 195 4.64 -20.60 -13.21
N ARG A 196 3.82 -19.62 -12.88
CA ARG A 196 3.35 -19.36 -11.49
C ARG A 196 2.02 -20.06 -11.16
N GLY A 197 1.49 -20.91 -12.04
CA GLY A 197 0.22 -21.58 -11.85
C GLY A 197 -1.02 -20.68 -11.93
N LEU A 198 -0.89 -19.50 -12.56
CA LEU A 198 -1.96 -18.51 -12.67
C LEU A 198 -2.67 -18.60 -14.02
N LEU A 199 -4.00 -18.68 -14.02
CA LEU A 199 -4.81 -18.56 -15.22
C LEU A 199 -4.85 -17.10 -15.70
N ALA A 200 -4.53 -16.88 -16.96
CA ALA A 200 -4.44 -15.54 -17.54
C ALA A 200 -5.80 -15.06 -18.07
N GLU A 201 -6.48 -14.20 -17.30
CA GLU A 201 -7.71 -13.51 -17.70
C GLU A 201 -7.35 -12.12 -18.26
N ILE A 202 -6.89 -12.10 -19.53
CA ILE A 202 -6.43 -10.88 -20.21
C ILE A 202 -7.43 -10.50 -21.30
N SER A 203 -7.88 -9.23 -21.30
CA SER A 203 -8.74 -8.69 -22.35
C SER A 203 -8.03 -8.73 -23.70
N GLU A 204 -8.62 -9.38 -24.70
CA GLU A 204 -8.05 -9.51 -26.04
C GLU A 204 -8.00 -8.17 -26.79
N LYS A 205 -6.89 -7.96 -27.53
CA LYS A 205 -6.75 -6.79 -28.41
C LYS A 205 -7.78 -6.85 -29.54
N GLY A 206 -8.47 -5.74 -29.77
CA GLY A 206 -9.45 -5.60 -30.85
C GLY A 206 -10.87 -6.07 -30.53
N LYS A 207 -11.10 -6.75 -29.39
CA LYS A 207 -12.46 -7.14 -28.97
C LYS A 207 -12.98 -6.18 -27.88
N PRO A 208 -14.18 -5.60 -28.03
CA PRO A 208 -14.84 -4.88 -26.95
C PRO A 208 -15.15 -5.85 -25.82
N THR A 209 -14.57 -5.60 -24.65
CA THR A 209 -14.87 -6.38 -23.44
C THR A 209 -15.52 -5.44 -22.42
N PRO A 210 -16.76 -5.72 -21.96
CA PRO A 210 -17.39 -4.92 -20.91
C PRO A 210 -16.48 -4.88 -19.67
N LEU A 211 -16.41 -3.73 -18.99
CA LEU A 211 -15.64 -3.57 -17.74
C LEU A 211 -16.05 -4.59 -16.67
N THR A 212 -17.31 -5.03 -16.72
CA THR A 212 -17.86 -6.02 -15.79
C THR A 212 -17.49 -7.47 -16.14
N ALA A 213 -17.02 -7.75 -17.35
CA ALA A 213 -16.67 -9.11 -17.78
C ALA A 213 -15.34 -9.62 -17.18
N THR A 214 -14.51 -8.70 -16.69
CA THR A 214 -13.28 -9.04 -15.97
C THR A 214 -13.30 -8.35 -14.59
N LYS A 215 -12.74 -8.98 -13.55
CA LYS A 215 -12.66 -8.36 -12.21
C LYS A 215 -11.67 -7.18 -12.12
N ARG A 216 -11.22 -6.61 -13.23
CA ARG A 216 -10.27 -5.48 -13.29
C ARG A 216 -10.70 -4.23 -12.55
N TRP A 217 -12.01 -3.92 -12.56
CA TRP A 217 -12.54 -2.75 -11.85
C TRP A 217 -12.14 -2.73 -10.37
N VAL A 218 -11.79 -3.89 -9.81
CA VAL A 218 -11.42 -4.03 -8.39
C VAL A 218 -10.08 -3.34 -8.10
N VAL A 219 -9.07 -3.54 -8.96
CA VAL A 219 -7.76 -2.86 -8.78
C VAL A 219 -7.86 -1.37 -9.09
N GLU A 220 -8.68 -0.96 -10.06
CA GLU A 220 -8.94 0.45 -10.34
C GLU A 220 -9.56 1.16 -9.12
N ARG A 221 -10.50 0.50 -8.44
CA ARG A 221 -11.07 0.98 -7.17
C ARG A 221 -10.00 1.13 -6.09
N THR A 222 -9.11 0.16 -5.96
CA THR A 222 -8.00 0.22 -4.97
C THR A 222 -7.00 1.31 -5.32
N ASN A 223 -6.71 1.52 -6.60
CA ASN A 223 -5.93 2.66 -7.05
C ASN A 223 -6.59 4.01 -6.68
N SER A 224 -7.93 4.08 -6.72
CA SER A 224 -8.68 5.25 -6.24
C SER A 224 -8.51 5.46 -4.73
N TRP A 225 -8.53 4.40 -3.92
CA TRP A 225 -8.26 4.50 -2.48
C TRP A 225 -6.83 4.95 -2.18
N ASN A 226 -5.85 4.44 -2.91
CA ASN A 226 -4.47 4.93 -2.83
C ASN A 226 -4.39 6.43 -3.18
N ASN A 227 -5.11 6.90 -4.19
CA ASN A 227 -5.11 8.28 -4.63
C ASN A 227 -5.82 9.24 -3.66
N ALA A 228 -6.61 8.74 -2.71
CA ALA A 228 -7.10 9.54 -1.60
C ALA A 228 -5.94 10.03 -0.70
N GLN A 229 -4.83 9.30 -0.67
CA GLN A 229 -3.61 9.67 0.05
C GLN A 229 -2.69 10.48 -0.87
N LYS A 230 -2.64 11.78 -0.68
CA LYS A 230 -2.06 12.74 -1.63
C LYS A 230 -0.57 12.56 -1.89
N LYS A 231 0.18 11.97 -0.93
CA LYS A 231 1.59 11.61 -1.14
C LYS A 231 1.79 10.61 -2.29
N LEU A 232 0.79 9.76 -2.55
CA LEU A 232 0.79 8.80 -3.66
C LEU A 232 0.25 9.36 -4.98
N VAL A 233 -0.23 10.60 -5.01
CA VAL A 233 -0.62 11.33 -6.22
C VAL A 233 0.48 12.27 -6.66
N TRP A 234 1.16 12.89 -5.68
CA TRP A 234 2.22 13.86 -5.86
C TRP A 234 3.41 13.48 -4.99
N CYS A 235 4.30 12.64 -5.51
CA CYS A 235 5.45 12.14 -4.77
C CYS A 235 6.64 13.09 -4.92
N THR A 236 7.12 13.60 -3.80
CA THR A 236 8.32 14.45 -3.72
C THR A 236 9.54 13.70 -3.18
N GLU A 237 9.40 12.40 -2.93
CA GLU A 237 10.49 11.57 -2.45
C GLU A 237 11.44 11.17 -3.58
N ARG A 238 12.74 11.16 -3.29
CA ARG A 238 13.79 10.80 -4.27
C ARG A 238 14.38 9.41 -4.00
N SER A 239 14.30 8.93 -2.77
CA SER A 239 14.78 7.61 -2.37
C SER A 239 13.74 6.52 -2.65
N GLY A 240 14.16 5.44 -3.32
CA GLY A 240 13.31 4.30 -3.64
C GLY A 240 12.72 3.63 -2.39
N ARG A 241 13.54 3.45 -1.35
CA ARG A 241 13.10 2.85 -0.07
C ARG A 241 11.98 3.65 0.60
N VAL A 242 12.05 4.97 0.51
CA VAL A 242 11.02 5.86 1.07
C VAL A 242 9.73 5.78 0.27
N ILE A 243 9.82 5.61 -1.04
CA ILE A 243 8.65 5.43 -1.91
C ILE A 243 7.95 4.11 -1.55
N ASP A 244 8.71 3.02 -1.37
CA ASP A 244 8.16 1.72 -0.97
C ASP A 244 7.52 1.77 0.42
N PHE A 245 8.14 2.46 1.38
CA PHE A 245 7.55 2.71 2.70
C PHE A 245 6.16 3.36 2.60
N TRP A 246 6.00 4.39 1.75
CA TRP A 246 4.71 5.05 1.57
C TRP A 246 3.67 4.14 0.91
N LEU A 247 4.09 3.28 -0.03
CA LEU A 247 3.19 2.30 -0.65
C LEU A 247 2.70 1.27 0.38
N ALA A 248 3.61 0.72 1.16
CA ALA A 248 3.26 -0.25 2.21
C ALA A 248 2.36 0.39 3.27
N PHE A 249 2.66 1.61 3.72
CA PHE A 249 1.85 2.31 4.71
C PHE A 249 0.43 2.62 4.20
N SER A 250 0.31 3.02 2.92
CA SER A 250 -0.99 3.17 2.28
C SER A 250 -1.78 1.87 2.29
N GLY A 251 -1.14 0.77 1.90
CA GLY A 251 -1.74 -0.57 1.91
C GLY A 251 -2.28 -0.95 3.30
N VAL A 252 -1.49 -0.72 4.34
CA VAL A 252 -1.90 -0.96 5.75
C VAL A 252 -3.16 -0.17 6.10
N ILE A 253 -3.18 1.15 5.83
CA ILE A 253 -4.35 2.00 6.15
C ILE A 253 -5.59 1.54 5.38
N ILE A 254 -5.45 1.20 4.10
CA ILE A 254 -6.56 0.72 3.27
C ILE A 254 -7.09 -0.60 3.83
N THR A 255 -6.22 -1.57 4.10
CA THR A 255 -6.60 -2.91 4.58
C THR A 255 -7.31 -2.83 5.92
N VAL A 256 -6.76 -2.08 6.91
CA VAL A 256 -7.42 -1.90 8.22
C VAL A 256 -8.74 -1.16 8.09
N GLY A 257 -8.80 -0.11 7.27
CA GLY A 257 -10.05 0.60 7.01
C GLY A 257 -11.12 -0.30 6.38
N ARG A 258 -10.73 -1.22 5.52
CA ARG A 258 -11.63 -2.23 4.92
C ARG A 258 -12.03 -3.29 5.92
N LEU A 259 -11.06 -3.79 6.71
CA LEU A 259 -11.30 -4.75 7.80
C LEU A 259 -12.37 -4.22 8.76
N ILE A 260 -12.19 -3.03 9.30
CA ILE A 260 -13.12 -2.42 10.25
C ILE A 260 -14.50 -2.25 9.62
N ARG A 261 -14.59 -1.76 8.39
CA ARG A 261 -15.87 -1.56 7.69
C ARG A 261 -16.60 -2.87 7.47
N GLN A 262 -15.90 -3.93 7.08
CA GLN A 262 -16.51 -5.23 6.78
C GLN A 262 -16.85 -5.99 8.06
N ALA A 263 -15.97 -5.98 9.06
CA ALA A 263 -16.26 -6.54 10.37
C ALA A 263 -17.48 -5.86 11.02
N TRP A 264 -17.55 -4.53 10.93
CA TRP A 264 -18.73 -3.79 11.40
C TRP A 264 -20.00 -4.19 10.66
N GLY A 265 -19.95 -4.42 9.36
CA GLY A 265 -21.07 -4.92 8.56
C GLY A 265 -21.46 -6.36 8.94
N ARG A 266 -20.48 -7.24 9.12
CA ARG A 266 -20.66 -8.67 9.39
C ARG A 266 -21.17 -8.94 10.81
N TYR A 267 -20.62 -8.26 11.81
CA TYR A 267 -20.89 -8.52 13.22
C TYR A 267 -21.88 -7.54 13.89
N ARG A 268 -22.29 -6.48 13.21
CA ARG A 268 -23.20 -5.45 13.74
C ARG A 268 -24.54 -6.01 14.25
N TRP A 269 -25.04 -7.08 13.62
CA TRP A 269 -26.34 -7.64 13.93
C TRP A 269 -26.32 -8.59 15.12
N GLU A 270 -25.18 -9.14 15.47
CA GLU A 270 -25.03 -10.06 16.60
C GLU A 270 -25.15 -9.35 17.95
N THR A 271 -24.85 -8.06 17.99
CA THR A 271 -24.88 -7.22 19.20
C THR A 271 -26.14 -6.37 19.35
N ARG A 272 -27.03 -6.32 18.34
CA ARG A 272 -28.28 -5.57 18.46
C ARG A 272 -29.29 -6.34 19.31
N PRO A 273 -29.81 -5.74 20.42
CA PRO A 273 -30.92 -6.33 21.11
C PRO A 273 -32.07 -6.52 20.12
N ARG A 274 -32.62 -7.74 20.03
CA ARG A 274 -33.84 -8.01 19.26
C ARG A 274 -34.88 -7.03 19.71
N ARG A 275 -35.41 -6.18 18.83
CA ARG A 275 -36.60 -5.39 19.13
C ARG A 275 -37.66 -6.39 19.58
N ARG A 276 -38.12 -6.28 20.82
CA ARG A 276 -39.28 -7.03 21.28
C ARG A 276 -40.45 -6.68 20.35
N PRO A 277 -41.29 -7.69 20.00
CA PRO A 277 -42.49 -7.47 19.20
C PRO A 277 -43.44 -6.47 19.82
#